data_3f6cdf5a5e842e3a28bcd0b2d8db55f2
#
_entry.id   3f6cdf5a5e842e3a28bcd0b2d8db55f2
#
_cell.length_a   1.000
_cell.length_b   1.000
_cell.length_c   1.000
_cell.angle_alpha   90.00
_cell.angle_beta   90.00
_cell.angle_gamma   90.00
#
_symmetry.space_group_name_H-M   'P 1'
#
loop_
_entity.id
_entity.type
_entity.pdbx_description
1 polymer ?
#
loop_
_entity_poly.entity_id
_entity_poly.type
_entity_poly.pdbx_seq_one_letter_code
_entity_poly.pdbx_strand_id
1 'polypeptide(L)'
;MDFYNYKSANMSDLPINKNVQTLAPPLGVEGPSIGFYPGCSLEGSSKEYCDSLFAVAEKCNVTLEEIKDWNCCGATAAHNLNHDLAIALPARTLALAEKQGLAEIVVPCAACYSRLATSKNEISSNVAAKQKIEKVIDLKLNADITILTVFEFLQKYIFPVVDEHIVNKLNQKAACYYGCLYSRPKETATLKQIENPMEMDEVMAKAGAIPIEWAFKTECCGAGLSVSRTDIVAKLSGKILEDAADRGAESIVVACPMCHMNLDMRRPEIKKQINKDINIPVLFITQALGLSMGISADRLGMNKHYVPTDKVVTCIVKKEA
;
A
#
# COMPACT_ATOMS: atom_id res chain seq x y z
N MET A 1 -17.24 8.66 -39.90
CA MET A 1 -17.54 8.59 -38.45
C MET A 1 -16.24 8.92 -37.74
N ASP A 2 -16.11 10.20 -37.43
CA ASP A 2 -14.86 10.77 -36.89
C ASP A 2 -14.80 10.57 -35.37
N PHE A 3 -13.93 9.67 -34.96
CA PHE A 3 -13.52 9.53 -33.56
C PHE A 3 -12.05 9.97 -33.46
N TYR A 4 -11.77 11.24 -33.32
CA TYR A 4 -10.52 11.78 -32.76
C TYR A 4 -10.59 13.31 -32.76
N ASN A 5 -11.27 13.90 -31.78
CA ASN A 5 -11.07 15.31 -31.42
C ASN A 5 -11.00 15.43 -29.91
N TYR A 6 -9.84 14.99 -29.35
CA TYR A 6 -9.47 15.31 -27.98
C TYR A 6 -8.71 16.64 -28.02
N LYS A 7 -9.40 17.74 -27.74
CA LYS A 7 -8.75 19.03 -27.49
C LYS A 7 -7.91 18.85 -26.22
N SER A 8 -6.61 19.07 -26.35
CA SER A 8 -5.66 19.19 -25.25
C SER A 8 -6.13 20.28 -24.28
N ALA A 9 -6.68 19.89 -23.15
CA ALA A 9 -6.86 20.78 -22.02
C ALA A 9 -5.46 21.07 -21.46
N ASN A 10 -5.13 22.35 -21.32
CA ASN A 10 -3.88 22.77 -20.70
C ASN A 10 -3.84 22.26 -19.25
N MET A 11 -2.80 21.51 -18.90
CA MET A 11 -2.58 20.98 -17.56
C MET A 11 -2.35 22.05 -16.47
N SER A 12 -2.31 23.33 -16.85
CA SER A 12 -2.17 24.46 -15.93
C SER A 12 -3.48 24.87 -15.23
N ASP A 13 -4.65 24.36 -15.65
CA ASP A 13 -5.96 24.85 -15.21
C ASP A 13 -6.72 23.89 -14.29
N LEU A 14 -6.07 22.82 -13.82
CA LEU A 14 -6.64 21.96 -12.79
C LEU A 14 -6.42 22.62 -11.41
N PRO A 15 -7.48 22.77 -10.58
CA PRO A 15 -7.33 23.36 -9.26
C PRO A 15 -6.45 22.46 -8.38
N ILE A 16 -5.23 22.92 -8.12
CA ILE A 16 -4.38 22.32 -7.08
C ILE A 16 -5.11 22.55 -5.76
N ASN A 17 -5.56 21.48 -5.15
CA ASN A 17 -6.19 21.53 -3.84
C ASN A 17 -5.12 21.89 -2.78
N LYS A 18 -5.04 23.18 -2.43
CA LYS A 18 -4.07 23.76 -1.49
C LYS A 18 -4.35 23.43 0.00
N ASN A 19 -5.28 22.52 0.27
CA ASN A 19 -5.67 22.14 1.63
C ASN A 19 -5.13 20.78 2.08
N VAL A 20 -3.93 20.39 1.65
CA VAL A 20 -3.15 19.42 2.42
C VAL A 20 -2.43 20.24 3.51
N GLN A 21 -3.05 20.35 4.67
CA GLN A 21 -2.35 20.83 5.86
C GLN A 21 -1.27 19.80 6.17
N THR A 22 -0.04 20.12 5.81
CA THR A 22 1.16 19.52 6.41
C THR A 22 1.12 19.90 7.88
N LEU A 23 0.66 18.98 8.73
CA LEU A 23 0.77 19.13 10.17
C LEU A 23 2.26 19.13 10.52
N ALA A 24 2.75 20.29 10.93
CA ALA A 24 4.10 20.43 11.45
C ALA A 24 4.27 19.52 12.69
N PRO A 25 5.40 18.81 12.83
CA PRO A 25 5.66 18.00 14.01
C PRO A 25 5.69 18.87 15.28
N PRO A 26 5.30 18.30 16.44
CA PRO A 26 5.41 19.02 17.71
C PRO A 26 6.88 19.35 17.98
N LEU A 27 7.14 20.59 18.39
CA LEU A 27 8.46 21.13 18.72
C LEU A 27 9.10 20.32 19.87
N GLY A 28 10.18 19.60 19.59
CA GLY A 28 11.09 19.16 20.65
C GLY A 28 11.81 17.82 20.55
N VAL A 29 11.41 16.88 19.72
CA VAL A 29 12.17 15.62 19.47
C VAL A 29 12.05 15.28 17.99
N GLU A 30 13.12 15.49 17.25
CA GLU A 30 13.19 15.04 15.85
C GLU A 30 13.32 13.52 15.82
N GLY A 31 12.19 12.84 15.60
CA GLY A 31 12.17 11.43 15.24
C GLY A 31 12.74 11.20 13.83
N PRO A 32 12.95 9.96 13.41
CA PRO A 32 13.48 9.67 12.08
C PRO A 32 12.54 10.22 10.98
N SER A 33 13.14 10.89 9.98
CA SER A 33 12.45 11.35 8.78
C SER A 33 12.67 10.32 7.66
N ILE A 34 11.57 9.82 7.10
CA ILE A 34 11.54 8.79 6.08
C ILE A 34 10.81 9.32 4.85
N GLY A 35 11.40 9.15 3.68
CA GLY A 35 10.73 9.50 2.43
C GLY A 35 9.46 8.67 2.21
N PHE A 36 8.45 9.29 1.62
CA PHE A 36 7.17 8.64 1.32
C PHE A 36 6.84 8.75 -0.17
N TYR A 37 6.60 7.60 -0.80
CA TYR A 37 6.09 7.53 -2.16
C TYR A 37 4.62 7.08 -2.16
N PRO A 38 3.66 7.98 -2.38
CA PRO A 38 2.23 7.62 -2.37
C PRO A 38 1.83 6.79 -3.58
N GLY A 39 2.38 7.12 -4.75
CA GLY A 39 1.90 6.58 -6.01
C GLY A 39 0.44 6.97 -6.30
N CYS A 40 -0.03 6.63 -7.50
CA CYS A 40 -1.35 7.06 -7.98
C CYS A 40 -2.54 6.52 -7.15
N SER A 41 -2.38 5.39 -6.46
CA SER A 41 -3.47 4.78 -5.70
C SER A 41 -3.72 5.48 -4.36
N LEU A 42 -2.69 5.81 -3.59
CA LEU A 42 -2.85 6.47 -2.30
C LEU A 42 -3.27 7.94 -2.48
N GLU A 43 -2.82 8.59 -3.54
CA GLU A 43 -3.27 9.94 -3.84
C GLU A 43 -4.71 9.98 -4.39
N GLY A 44 -5.12 8.94 -5.12
CA GLY A 44 -6.42 8.84 -5.77
C GLY A 44 -7.47 8.06 -5.00
N SER A 45 -7.49 6.75 -5.18
CA SER A 45 -8.59 5.86 -4.77
C SER A 45 -8.46 5.27 -3.36
N SER A 46 -7.33 5.44 -2.68
CA SER A 46 -7.03 4.82 -1.37
C SER A 46 -6.40 5.83 -0.41
N LYS A 47 -7.00 7.02 -0.31
CA LYS A 47 -6.54 8.10 0.57
C LYS A 47 -6.56 7.69 2.04
N GLU A 48 -7.52 6.87 2.43
CA GLU A 48 -7.62 6.30 3.76
C GLU A 48 -6.40 5.46 4.16
N TYR A 49 -5.74 4.84 3.19
CA TYR A 49 -4.47 4.16 3.45
C TYR A 49 -3.35 5.16 3.76
N CYS A 50 -3.28 6.24 2.98
CA CYS A 50 -2.35 7.34 3.21
C CYS A 50 -2.59 7.96 4.60
N ASP A 51 -3.84 8.37 4.88
CA ASP A 51 -4.25 9.01 6.13
C ASP A 51 -3.89 8.14 7.34
N SER A 52 -4.19 6.83 7.28
CA SER A 52 -3.90 5.90 8.36
C SER A 52 -2.40 5.63 8.55
N LEU A 53 -1.60 5.57 7.46
CA LEU A 53 -0.15 5.42 7.54
C LEU A 53 0.50 6.63 8.23
N PHE A 54 0.11 7.84 7.82
CA PHE A 54 0.59 9.08 8.45
C PHE A 54 0.18 9.15 9.92
N ALA A 55 -1.06 8.79 10.25
CA ALA A 55 -1.56 8.82 11.63
C ALA A 55 -0.80 7.86 12.55
N VAL A 56 -0.46 6.65 12.05
CA VAL A 56 0.35 5.67 12.78
C VAL A 56 1.80 6.15 12.94
N ALA A 57 2.40 6.68 11.87
CA ALA A 57 3.76 7.20 11.90
C ALA A 57 3.89 8.36 12.90
N GLU A 58 2.99 9.33 12.84
CA GLU A 58 2.93 10.47 13.77
C GLU A 58 2.77 10.04 15.22
N LYS A 59 1.90 9.05 15.47
CA LYS A 59 1.70 8.51 16.83
C LYS A 59 2.99 7.92 17.42
N CYS A 60 3.89 7.43 16.57
CA CYS A 60 5.20 6.87 16.94
C CYS A 60 6.37 7.83 16.74
N ASN A 61 6.14 9.14 16.60
CA ASN A 61 7.16 10.18 16.35
C ASN A 61 8.02 9.91 15.09
N VAL A 62 7.46 9.31 14.04
CA VAL A 62 8.11 9.13 12.75
C VAL A 62 7.55 10.14 11.76
N THR A 63 8.41 10.92 11.14
CA THR A 63 8.03 11.88 10.10
C THR A 63 8.08 11.21 8.73
N LEU A 64 7.00 11.32 7.96
CA LEU A 64 6.96 10.90 6.56
C LEU A 64 7.05 12.13 5.67
N GLU A 65 8.07 12.16 4.79
CA GLU A 65 8.30 13.24 3.86
C GLU A 65 7.98 12.80 2.43
N GLU A 66 6.95 13.39 1.83
CA GLU A 66 6.57 13.05 0.46
C GLU A 66 7.65 13.45 -0.54
N ILE A 67 7.98 12.55 -1.47
CA ILE A 67 8.89 12.83 -2.58
C ILE A 67 8.25 13.88 -3.47
N LYS A 68 8.90 15.03 -3.63
CA LYS A 68 8.39 16.13 -4.47
C LYS A 68 8.46 15.77 -5.94
N ASP A 69 7.46 16.18 -6.72
CA ASP A 69 7.40 15.99 -8.18
C ASP A 69 7.51 14.51 -8.62
N TRP A 70 7.10 13.58 -7.77
CA TRP A 70 7.05 12.16 -8.14
C TRP A 70 6.11 11.91 -9.33
N ASN A 71 6.29 10.78 -10.01
CA ASN A 71 5.43 10.32 -11.09
C ASN A 71 4.96 8.88 -10.86
N CYS A 72 3.92 8.47 -11.59
CA CYS A 72 3.44 7.08 -11.54
C CYS A 72 4.57 6.09 -11.86
N CYS A 73 4.63 4.98 -11.10
CA CYS A 73 5.61 3.91 -11.30
C CYS A 73 5.44 3.11 -12.61
N GLY A 74 4.35 3.33 -13.35
CA GLY A 74 4.08 2.66 -14.63
C GLY A 74 3.64 1.20 -14.54
N ALA A 75 3.28 0.70 -13.37
CA ALA A 75 2.97 -0.72 -13.15
C ALA A 75 1.82 -1.26 -14.01
N THR A 76 0.88 -0.43 -14.46
CA THR A 76 -0.29 -0.88 -15.22
C THR A 76 -0.05 -1.00 -16.73
N ALA A 77 0.81 -0.18 -17.30
CA ALA A 77 0.97 -0.11 -18.76
C ALA A 77 2.42 -0.09 -19.22
N ALA A 78 3.32 0.68 -18.56
CA ALA A 78 4.65 0.95 -19.09
C ALA A 78 5.47 -0.30 -19.37
N HIS A 79 5.45 -1.29 -18.46
CA HIS A 79 6.22 -2.52 -18.59
C HIS A 79 5.76 -3.43 -19.75
N ASN A 80 4.51 -3.28 -20.20
CA ASN A 80 3.99 -4.00 -21.37
C ASN A 80 4.27 -3.27 -22.68
N LEU A 81 4.47 -1.95 -22.63
CA LEU A 81 4.65 -1.11 -23.82
C LEU A 81 6.11 -0.96 -24.20
N ASN A 82 6.98 -0.68 -23.24
CA ASN A 82 8.39 -0.40 -23.50
C ASN A 82 9.23 -0.64 -22.26
N HIS A 83 10.30 -1.42 -22.41
CA HIS A 83 11.21 -1.76 -21.30
C HIS A 83 11.91 -0.52 -20.72
N ASP A 84 12.44 0.36 -21.57
CA ASP A 84 13.14 1.57 -21.11
C ASP A 84 12.19 2.49 -20.32
N LEU A 85 10.93 2.62 -20.75
CA LEU A 85 9.93 3.38 -20.03
C LEU A 85 9.61 2.75 -18.68
N ALA A 86 9.54 1.42 -18.63
CA ALA A 86 9.29 0.67 -17.40
C ALA A 86 10.40 0.88 -16.34
N ILE A 87 11.63 1.15 -16.78
CA ILE A 87 12.76 1.46 -15.90
C ILE A 87 12.85 2.97 -15.63
N ALA A 88 12.64 3.82 -16.64
CA ALA A 88 12.79 5.27 -16.50
C ALA A 88 11.78 5.91 -15.53
N LEU A 89 10.52 5.49 -15.55
CA LEU A 89 9.50 6.07 -14.68
C LEU A 89 9.83 5.90 -13.19
N PRO A 90 10.09 4.69 -12.67
CA PRO A 90 10.49 4.54 -11.28
C PRO A 90 11.90 5.11 -11.00
N ALA A 91 12.84 5.05 -11.94
CA ALA A 91 14.16 5.65 -11.81
C ALA A 91 14.11 7.16 -11.56
N ARG A 92 13.21 7.89 -12.27
CA ARG A 92 13.02 9.32 -12.05
C ARG A 92 12.58 9.61 -10.62
N THR A 93 11.63 8.86 -10.09
CA THR A 93 11.19 9.01 -8.71
C THR A 93 12.32 8.76 -7.70
N LEU A 94 13.14 7.71 -7.93
CA LEU A 94 14.31 7.44 -7.08
C LEU A 94 15.35 8.59 -7.16
N ALA A 95 15.62 9.11 -8.35
CA ALA A 95 16.53 10.25 -8.52
C ALA A 95 16.04 11.52 -7.83
N LEU A 96 14.72 11.76 -7.84
CA LEU A 96 14.09 12.89 -7.11
C LEU A 96 14.22 12.72 -5.59
N ALA A 97 14.02 11.51 -5.09
CA ALA A 97 14.20 11.19 -3.68
C ALA A 97 15.66 11.40 -3.23
N GLU A 98 16.65 10.94 -4.02
CA GLU A 98 18.07 11.20 -3.77
C GLU A 98 18.39 12.70 -3.80
N LYS A 99 17.86 13.43 -4.79
CA LYS A 99 18.02 14.89 -4.90
C LYS A 99 17.46 15.64 -3.70
N GLN A 100 16.40 15.09 -3.07
CA GLN A 100 15.78 15.61 -1.87
C GLN A 100 16.58 15.24 -0.59
N GLY A 101 17.61 14.40 -0.71
CA GLY A 101 18.46 13.97 0.40
C GLY A 101 17.86 12.83 1.22
N LEU A 102 16.86 12.14 0.70
CA LEU A 102 16.22 11.01 1.36
C LEU A 102 17.10 9.75 1.25
N ALA A 103 17.45 9.15 2.38
CA ALA A 103 18.22 7.90 2.42
C ALA A 103 17.32 6.66 2.31
N GLU A 104 16.12 6.76 2.82
CA GLU A 104 15.12 5.69 2.83
C GLU A 104 13.76 6.22 2.41
N ILE A 105 13.00 5.40 1.68
CA ILE A 105 11.62 5.70 1.28
C ILE A 105 10.70 4.53 1.60
N VAL A 106 9.51 4.80 2.14
CA VAL A 106 8.45 3.80 2.27
C VAL A 106 7.52 3.85 1.06
N VAL A 107 7.20 2.67 0.53
CA VAL A 107 6.35 2.47 -0.64
C VAL A 107 5.21 1.49 -0.29
N PRO A 108 4.04 1.98 0.14
CA PRO A 108 2.98 1.13 0.65
C PRO A 108 2.30 0.25 -0.40
N CYS A 109 2.38 0.61 -1.68
CA CYS A 109 1.80 -0.17 -2.77
C CYS A 109 2.76 -1.25 -3.25
N ALA A 110 2.39 -2.52 -3.18
CA ALA A 110 3.21 -3.65 -3.64
C ALA A 110 3.63 -3.54 -5.12
N ALA A 111 2.74 -3.05 -5.99
CA ALA A 111 3.06 -2.85 -7.41
C ALA A 111 4.09 -1.73 -7.61
N CYS A 112 3.95 -0.63 -6.88
CA CYS A 112 4.92 0.46 -6.92
C CYS A 112 6.27 0.01 -6.36
N TYR A 113 6.27 -0.66 -5.21
CA TYR A 113 7.48 -1.23 -4.62
C TYR A 113 8.23 -2.12 -5.61
N SER A 114 7.53 -3.09 -6.20
CA SER A 114 8.12 -4.00 -7.20
C SER A 114 8.73 -3.25 -8.39
N ARG A 115 8.10 -2.18 -8.89
CA ARG A 115 8.65 -1.39 -10.00
C ARG A 115 9.88 -0.58 -9.61
N LEU A 116 9.84 0.10 -8.44
CA LEU A 116 10.99 0.87 -7.96
C LEU A 116 12.19 -0.05 -7.67
N ALA A 117 11.96 -1.18 -6.99
CA ALA A 117 13.00 -2.15 -6.68
C ALA A 117 13.61 -2.79 -7.94
N THR A 118 12.76 -3.17 -8.93
CA THR A 118 13.25 -3.70 -10.22
C THR A 118 14.11 -2.68 -10.95
N SER A 119 13.67 -1.41 -11.02
CA SER A 119 14.42 -0.34 -11.67
C SER A 119 15.75 -0.09 -10.96
N LYS A 120 15.75 -0.03 -9.62
CA LYS A 120 16.96 0.10 -8.83
C LYS A 120 17.95 -1.03 -9.12
N ASN A 121 17.50 -2.29 -9.10
CA ASN A 121 18.34 -3.46 -9.33
C ASN A 121 18.96 -3.43 -10.73
N GLU A 122 18.20 -3.08 -11.76
CA GLU A 122 18.72 -2.99 -13.13
C GLU A 122 19.76 -1.89 -13.28
N ILE A 123 19.49 -0.70 -12.76
CA ILE A 123 20.42 0.44 -12.82
C ILE A 123 21.70 0.16 -12.02
N SER A 124 21.61 -0.52 -10.88
CA SER A 124 22.77 -0.85 -10.05
C SER A 124 23.65 -1.93 -10.68
N SER A 125 23.06 -2.86 -11.44
CA SER A 125 23.79 -3.99 -12.06
C SER A 125 24.26 -3.73 -13.48
N ASN A 126 23.72 -2.72 -14.19
CA ASN A 126 23.97 -2.47 -15.60
C ASN A 126 24.32 -0.99 -15.87
N VAL A 127 25.62 -0.71 -16.01
CA VAL A 127 26.14 0.65 -16.26
C VAL A 127 25.61 1.27 -17.55
N ALA A 128 25.44 0.47 -18.61
CA ALA A 128 24.92 0.98 -19.89
C ALA A 128 23.42 1.34 -19.77
N ALA A 129 22.63 0.52 -19.08
CA ALA A 129 21.24 0.84 -18.75
C ALA A 129 21.16 2.12 -17.92
N LYS A 130 21.98 2.24 -16.86
CA LYS A 130 22.06 3.45 -16.02
C LYS A 130 22.29 4.69 -16.86
N GLN A 131 23.34 4.70 -17.68
CA GLN A 131 23.69 5.85 -18.54
C GLN A 131 22.58 6.22 -19.53
N LYS A 132 21.90 5.22 -20.09
CA LYS A 132 20.77 5.43 -20.99
C LYS A 132 19.58 6.06 -20.24
N ILE A 133 19.23 5.53 -19.10
CA ILE A 133 18.10 6.00 -18.28
C ILE A 133 18.36 7.40 -17.74
N GLU A 134 19.56 7.71 -17.23
CA GLU A 134 19.93 9.05 -16.79
C GLU A 134 19.76 10.12 -17.89
N LYS A 135 20.07 9.76 -19.15
CA LYS A 135 19.82 10.65 -20.30
C LYS A 135 18.34 10.85 -20.57
N VAL A 136 17.53 9.80 -20.41
CA VAL A 136 16.08 9.86 -20.66
C VAL A 136 15.37 10.71 -19.61
N ILE A 137 15.74 10.55 -18.33
CA ILE A 137 15.10 11.28 -17.23
C ILE A 137 15.71 12.66 -16.96
N ASP A 138 16.84 12.97 -17.57
CA ASP A 138 17.65 14.19 -17.36
C ASP A 138 18.02 14.43 -15.87
N LEU A 139 18.31 13.34 -15.16
CA LEU A 139 18.71 13.35 -13.75
C LEU A 139 19.83 12.33 -13.53
N LYS A 140 20.70 12.62 -12.55
CA LYS A 140 21.66 11.64 -12.04
C LYS A 140 21.02 10.78 -10.96
N LEU A 141 21.40 9.51 -10.90
CA LEU A 141 20.89 8.53 -9.95
C LEU A 141 22.04 7.63 -9.47
N ASN A 142 22.32 7.63 -8.19
CA ASN A 142 23.31 6.73 -7.59
C ASN A 142 22.73 5.34 -7.30
N ALA A 143 21.44 5.25 -7.07
CA ALA A 143 20.69 4.08 -6.67
C ALA A 143 21.05 3.56 -5.25
N ASP A 144 21.50 4.47 -4.38
CA ASP A 144 21.88 4.16 -2.99
C ASP A 144 20.67 4.18 -2.02
N ILE A 145 19.56 4.77 -2.45
CA ILE A 145 18.37 4.90 -1.63
C ILE A 145 17.77 3.53 -1.23
N THR A 146 17.43 3.36 0.04
CA THR A 146 16.75 2.16 0.52
C THR A 146 15.24 2.26 0.28
N ILE A 147 14.67 1.26 -0.38
CA ILE A 147 13.23 1.20 -0.64
C ILE A 147 12.62 0.22 0.37
N LEU A 148 11.72 0.71 1.20
CA LEU A 148 11.04 -0.09 2.23
C LEU A 148 9.62 -0.45 1.78
N THR A 149 9.25 -1.70 1.96
CA THR A 149 7.84 -2.09 1.98
C THR A 149 7.16 -1.53 3.24
N VAL A 150 5.84 -1.53 3.28
CA VAL A 150 5.12 -1.17 4.51
C VAL A 150 5.48 -2.10 5.68
N PHE A 151 5.76 -3.37 5.42
CA PHE A 151 6.17 -4.33 6.46
C PHE A 151 7.51 -3.97 7.06
N GLU A 152 8.53 -3.70 6.22
CA GLU A 152 9.86 -3.28 6.67
C GLU A 152 9.80 -1.95 7.41
N PHE A 153 8.98 -1.00 6.93
CA PHE A 153 8.74 0.27 7.61
C PHE A 153 8.14 0.04 9.01
N LEU A 154 7.08 -0.75 9.12
CA LEU A 154 6.44 -1.05 10.39
C LEU A 154 7.40 -1.77 11.35
N GLN A 155 8.14 -2.76 10.87
CA GLN A 155 9.11 -3.51 11.69
C GLN A 155 10.25 -2.64 12.18
N LYS A 156 10.77 -1.74 11.33
CA LYS A 156 11.93 -0.92 11.65
C LYS A 156 11.60 0.28 12.56
N TYR A 157 10.48 0.93 12.30
CA TYR A 157 10.18 2.23 12.91
C TYR A 157 9.02 2.22 13.90
N ILE A 158 8.05 1.34 13.72
CA ILE A 158 6.84 1.30 14.55
C ILE A 158 6.93 0.24 15.63
N PHE A 159 7.37 -0.98 15.30
CA PHE A 159 7.46 -2.09 16.26
C PHE A 159 8.31 -1.83 17.49
N PRO A 160 9.45 -1.13 17.42
CA PRO A 160 10.24 -0.84 18.61
C PRO A 160 9.50 -0.09 19.72
N VAL A 161 8.48 0.70 19.36
CA VAL A 161 7.71 1.58 20.29
C VAL A 161 6.22 1.26 20.34
N VAL A 162 5.74 0.33 19.52
CA VAL A 162 4.29 0.08 19.34
C VAL A 162 3.59 -0.33 20.63
N ASP A 163 4.25 -1.11 21.50
CA ASP A 163 3.66 -1.64 22.73
C ASP A 163 3.28 -0.52 23.73
N GLU A 164 3.98 0.62 23.69
CA GLU A 164 3.69 1.82 24.49
C GLU A 164 2.45 2.57 23.97
N HIS A 165 2.09 2.35 22.71
CA HIS A 165 0.98 3.04 22.05
C HIS A 165 -0.29 2.18 21.92
N ILE A 166 -0.21 0.87 22.14
CA ILE A 166 -1.39 -0.02 22.10
C ILE A 166 -2.24 0.20 23.34
N VAL A 167 -3.41 0.79 23.16
CA VAL A 167 -4.39 1.08 24.21
C VAL A 167 -5.68 0.26 24.06
N ASN A 168 -5.88 -0.37 22.92
CA ASN A 168 -7.04 -1.21 22.60
C ASN A 168 -6.59 -2.56 22.03
N LYS A 169 -7.46 -3.56 22.13
CA LYS A 169 -7.35 -4.85 21.45
C LYS A 169 -8.45 -4.97 20.41
N LEU A 170 -8.12 -5.40 19.20
CA LEU A 170 -9.12 -5.55 18.14
C LEU A 170 -10.09 -6.71 18.40
N ASN A 171 -9.67 -7.75 19.12
CA ASN A 171 -10.45 -8.91 19.55
C ASN A 171 -11.34 -9.52 18.44
N GLN A 172 -10.78 -9.68 17.24
CA GLN A 172 -11.46 -10.23 16.06
C GLN A 172 -10.55 -11.17 15.27
N LYS A 173 -11.15 -12.11 14.57
CA LYS A 173 -10.45 -13.00 13.64
C LYS A 173 -10.11 -12.25 12.34
N ALA A 174 -8.82 -12.11 12.05
CA ALA A 174 -8.31 -11.39 10.89
C ALA A 174 -7.63 -12.32 9.88
N ALA A 175 -8.08 -12.29 8.63
CA ALA A 175 -7.39 -12.94 7.52
C ALA A 175 -6.32 -12.00 6.95
N CYS A 176 -5.04 -12.28 7.20
CA CYS A 176 -3.93 -11.50 6.70
C CYS A 176 -3.65 -11.83 5.23
N TYR A 177 -3.88 -10.87 4.32
CA TYR A 177 -3.73 -11.06 2.89
C TYR A 177 -2.62 -10.17 2.32
N TYR A 178 -1.50 -10.81 1.97
CA TYR A 178 -0.28 -10.16 1.45
C TYR A 178 -0.35 -9.88 -0.05
N GLY A 179 -1.11 -10.71 -0.78
CA GLY A 179 -1.13 -10.69 -2.23
C GLY A 179 0.17 -11.24 -2.85
N CYS A 180 0.28 -11.14 -4.19
CA CYS A 180 1.33 -11.84 -4.92
C CYS A 180 2.64 -11.05 -5.07
N LEU A 181 2.61 -9.70 -5.14
CA LEU A 181 3.81 -8.92 -5.50
C LEU A 181 4.82 -8.73 -4.37
N TYR A 182 4.44 -8.96 -3.12
CA TYR A 182 5.38 -8.99 -2.01
C TYR A 182 6.12 -10.32 -1.87
N SER A 183 5.58 -11.41 -2.45
CA SER A 183 6.09 -12.77 -2.26
C SER A 183 6.68 -13.43 -3.51
N ARG A 184 6.11 -13.21 -4.70
CA ARG A 184 6.47 -14.00 -5.88
C ARG A 184 7.68 -13.54 -6.69
N PRO A 185 7.93 -12.25 -6.93
CA PRO A 185 9.13 -11.82 -7.67
C PRO A 185 10.39 -12.02 -6.81
N LYS A 186 11.20 -13.03 -7.12
CA LYS A 186 12.41 -13.38 -6.36
C LYS A 186 13.38 -12.21 -6.17
N GLU A 187 13.49 -11.36 -7.17
CA GLU A 187 14.44 -10.23 -7.21
C GLU A 187 14.01 -9.07 -6.29
N THR A 188 12.74 -9.02 -5.89
CA THR A 188 12.17 -7.93 -5.10
C THR A 188 11.38 -8.40 -3.88
N ALA A 189 11.24 -9.71 -3.66
CA ALA A 189 10.56 -10.24 -2.49
C ALA A 189 11.37 -9.95 -1.21
N THR A 190 10.74 -9.40 -0.18
CA THR A 190 11.37 -9.05 1.10
C THR A 190 10.82 -9.85 2.28
N LEU A 191 9.76 -10.63 2.06
CA LEU A 191 9.15 -11.45 3.09
C LEU A 191 10.08 -12.63 3.47
N LYS A 192 10.19 -12.91 4.77
CA LYS A 192 11.06 -13.98 5.29
C LYS A 192 10.65 -15.36 4.79
N GLN A 193 9.35 -15.59 4.65
CA GLN A 193 8.78 -16.83 4.13
C GLN A 193 7.76 -16.50 3.05
N ILE A 194 8.13 -16.72 1.80
CA ILE A 194 7.30 -16.30 0.66
C ILE A 194 6.02 -17.14 0.49
N GLU A 195 6.02 -18.40 0.94
CA GLU A 195 4.85 -19.30 0.84
C GLU A 195 3.87 -19.09 2.01
N ASN A 196 4.39 -18.81 3.21
CA ASN A 196 3.59 -18.54 4.40
C ASN A 196 4.16 -17.35 5.18
N PRO A 197 4.01 -16.13 4.66
CA PRO A 197 4.50 -14.93 5.35
C PRO A 197 3.73 -14.68 6.66
N MET A 198 4.43 -14.14 7.66
CA MET A 198 3.88 -13.91 8.99
C MET A 198 4.00 -12.44 9.45
N GLU A 199 4.65 -11.58 8.69
CA GLU A 199 4.93 -10.19 9.06
C GLU A 199 3.64 -9.40 9.37
N MET A 200 2.57 -9.57 8.58
CA MET A 200 1.26 -8.94 8.83
C MET A 200 0.55 -9.62 10.01
N ASP A 201 0.65 -10.94 10.11
CA ASP A 201 0.06 -11.70 11.22
C ASP A 201 0.66 -11.25 12.56
N GLU A 202 1.97 -10.99 12.62
CA GLU A 202 2.66 -10.44 13.80
C GLU A 202 2.12 -9.04 14.15
N VAL A 203 1.92 -8.17 13.16
CA VAL A 203 1.32 -6.84 13.37
C VAL A 203 -0.09 -6.96 13.93
N MET A 204 -0.90 -7.85 13.35
CA MET A 204 -2.29 -8.04 13.78
C MET A 204 -2.37 -8.66 15.17
N ALA A 205 -1.50 -9.62 15.50
CA ALA A 205 -1.40 -10.18 16.85
C ALA A 205 -1.04 -9.11 17.89
N LYS A 206 -0.08 -8.22 17.58
CA LYS A 206 0.25 -7.07 18.45
C LYS A 206 -0.94 -6.11 18.60
N ALA A 207 -1.71 -5.88 17.54
CA ALA A 207 -2.93 -5.08 17.60
C ALA A 207 -4.07 -5.76 18.40
N GLY A 208 -3.85 -6.99 18.90
CA GLY A 208 -4.81 -7.75 19.68
C GLY A 208 -5.91 -8.42 18.84
N ALA A 209 -5.68 -8.57 17.54
CA ALA A 209 -6.49 -9.43 16.67
C ALA A 209 -6.03 -10.89 16.78
N ILE A 210 -6.82 -11.78 16.21
CA ILE A 210 -6.54 -13.22 16.11
C ILE A 210 -6.30 -13.54 14.64
N PRO A 211 -5.04 -13.54 14.15
CA PRO A 211 -4.75 -13.93 12.78
C PRO A 211 -5.20 -15.37 12.53
N ILE A 212 -5.93 -15.60 11.42
CA ILE A 212 -6.33 -16.95 11.06
C ILE A 212 -5.29 -17.59 10.14
N GLU A 213 -5.08 -18.89 10.30
CA GLU A 213 -4.27 -19.67 9.37
C GLU A 213 -5.10 -19.99 8.13
N TRP A 214 -4.60 -19.64 6.94
CA TRP A 214 -5.28 -19.85 5.67
C TRP A 214 -4.33 -19.90 4.48
N ALA A 215 -4.76 -20.57 3.39
CA ALA A 215 -3.91 -20.83 2.24
C ALA A 215 -3.85 -19.65 1.25
N PHE A 216 -4.77 -18.69 1.33
CA PHE A 216 -4.90 -17.62 0.33
C PHE A 216 -4.08 -16.35 0.66
N LYS A 217 -3.16 -16.41 1.61
CA LYS A 217 -2.29 -15.28 1.99
C LYS A 217 -1.59 -14.60 0.80
N THR A 218 -1.11 -15.40 -0.17
CA THR A 218 -0.28 -14.93 -1.28
C THR A 218 -0.93 -15.12 -2.66
N GLU A 219 -2.19 -15.52 -2.70
CA GLU A 219 -2.92 -15.67 -3.97
C GLU A 219 -3.11 -14.31 -4.68
N CYS A 220 -3.32 -14.35 -5.99
CA CYS A 220 -3.45 -13.12 -6.77
C CYS A 220 -4.91 -12.64 -6.81
N CYS A 221 -5.15 -11.38 -6.42
CA CYS A 221 -6.45 -10.72 -6.56
C CYS A 221 -6.80 -10.31 -8.00
N GLY A 222 -5.87 -10.46 -8.94
CA GLY A 222 -6.07 -10.04 -10.33
C GLY A 222 -5.78 -8.58 -10.62
N ALA A 223 -5.01 -7.87 -9.78
CA ALA A 223 -4.78 -6.42 -9.88
C ALA A 223 -4.32 -5.94 -11.27
N GLY A 224 -3.46 -6.70 -11.95
CA GLY A 224 -3.02 -6.37 -13.32
C GLY A 224 -4.14 -6.41 -14.38
N LEU A 225 -5.28 -7.01 -14.06
CA LEU A 225 -6.45 -7.13 -14.94
C LEU A 225 -7.62 -6.23 -14.52
N SER A 226 -7.44 -5.38 -13.50
CA SER A 226 -8.53 -4.62 -12.87
C SER A 226 -9.30 -3.72 -13.84
N VAL A 227 -8.68 -3.27 -14.93
CA VAL A 227 -9.32 -2.43 -15.95
C VAL A 227 -9.79 -3.25 -17.15
N SER A 228 -9.01 -4.27 -17.57
CA SER A 228 -9.23 -4.96 -18.84
C SER A 228 -10.11 -6.21 -18.74
N ARG A 229 -10.09 -6.91 -17.60
CA ARG A 229 -10.79 -8.20 -17.41
C ARG A 229 -11.40 -8.32 -16.00
N THR A 230 -12.40 -7.49 -15.76
CA THR A 230 -13.11 -7.44 -14.45
C THR A 230 -13.78 -8.76 -14.09
N ASP A 231 -14.17 -9.56 -15.07
CA ASP A 231 -14.69 -10.93 -14.90
C ASP A 231 -13.69 -11.87 -14.23
N ILE A 232 -12.41 -11.82 -14.66
CA ILE A 232 -11.33 -12.61 -14.05
C ILE A 232 -11.03 -12.09 -12.63
N VAL A 233 -10.98 -10.78 -12.45
CA VAL A 233 -10.76 -10.16 -11.14
C VAL A 233 -11.84 -10.59 -10.14
N ALA A 234 -13.11 -10.51 -10.54
CA ALA A 234 -14.24 -10.92 -9.69
C ALA A 234 -14.14 -12.40 -9.29
N LYS A 235 -13.72 -13.27 -10.21
CA LYS A 235 -13.51 -14.69 -9.94
C LYS A 235 -12.38 -14.96 -8.95
N LEU A 236 -11.22 -14.29 -9.13
CA LEU A 236 -10.05 -14.44 -8.26
C LEU A 236 -10.32 -13.86 -6.87
N SER A 237 -10.82 -12.63 -6.80
CA SER A 237 -11.17 -11.97 -5.54
C SER A 237 -12.29 -12.69 -4.80
N GLY A 238 -13.26 -13.26 -5.55
CA GLY A 238 -14.34 -14.07 -4.97
C GLY A 238 -13.83 -15.28 -4.21
N LYS A 239 -12.87 -16.02 -4.78
CA LYS A 239 -12.25 -17.17 -4.10
C LYS A 239 -11.54 -16.79 -2.81
N ILE A 240 -10.82 -15.65 -2.82
CA ILE A 240 -10.14 -15.15 -1.63
C ILE A 240 -11.16 -14.82 -0.53
N LEU A 241 -12.25 -14.14 -0.89
CA LEU A 241 -13.31 -13.78 0.05
C LEU A 241 -14.07 -15.03 0.57
N GLU A 242 -14.34 -16.01 -0.29
CA GLU A 242 -14.99 -17.25 0.11
C GLU A 242 -14.15 -18.03 1.12
N ASP A 243 -12.85 -18.25 0.85
CA ASP A 243 -11.99 -18.99 1.78
C ASP A 243 -11.85 -18.25 3.14
N ALA A 244 -11.73 -16.92 3.12
CA ALA A 244 -11.71 -16.14 4.35
C ALA A 244 -13.03 -16.29 5.15
N ALA A 245 -14.17 -16.25 4.47
CA ALA A 245 -15.49 -16.42 5.10
C ALA A 245 -15.67 -17.84 5.67
N ASP A 246 -15.32 -18.87 4.91
CA ASP A 246 -15.46 -20.27 5.32
C ASP A 246 -14.57 -20.59 6.54
N ARG A 247 -13.47 -19.85 6.73
CA ARG A 247 -12.61 -19.95 7.93
C ARG A 247 -13.03 -19.05 9.08
N GLY A 248 -14.14 -18.34 8.92
CA GLY A 248 -14.71 -17.49 9.96
C GLY A 248 -13.94 -16.19 10.20
N ALA A 249 -13.26 -15.65 9.17
CA ALA A 249 -12.68 -14.33 9.26
C ALA A 249 -13.75 -13.25 9.47
N GLU A 250 -13.51 -12.33 10.40
CA GLU A 250 -14.37 -11.19 10.67
C GLU A 250 -13.90 -9.92 9.96
N SER A 251 -12.61 -9.93 9.53
CA SER A 251 -12.05 -8.92 8.64
C SER A 251 -10.94 -9.54 7.77
N ILE A 252 -10.66 -8.90 6.62
CA ILE A 252 -9.47 -9.17 5.82
C ILE A 252 -8.55 -7.96 5.97
N VAL A 253 -7.27 -8.19 6.25
CA VAL A 253 -6.27 -7.12 6.37
C VAL A 253 -5.34 -7.18 5.17
N VAL A 254 -5.11 -6.03 4.53
CA VAL A 254 -4.29 -5.90 3.33
C VAL A 254 -3.21 -4.83 3.49
N ALA A 255 -2.15 -4.93 2.69
CA ALA A 255 -1.05 -3.96 2.63
C ALA A 255 -0.87 -3.34 1.23
N CYS A 256 -1.77 -3.60 0.30
CA CYS A 256 -1.70 -3.10 -1.06
C CYS A 256 -3.02 -2.46 -1.50
N PRO A 257 -3.02 -1.20 -1.97
CA PRO A 257 -4.25 -0.50 -2.38
C PRO A 257 -4.96 -1.16 -3.57
N MET A 258 -4.23 -1.80 -4.47
CA MET A 258 -4.83 -2.54 -5.59
C MET A 258 -5.56 -3.79 -5.11
N CYS A 259 -5.02 -4.46 -4.10
CA CYS A 259 -5.68 -5.61 -3.47
C CYS A 259 -6.95 -5.17 -2.73
N HIS A 260 -6.86 -4.07 -1.96
CA HIS A 260 -8.01 -3.47 -1.29
C HIS A 260 -9.13 -3.15 -2.30
N MET A 261 -8.81 -2.41 -3.34
CA MET A 261 -9.78 -2.04 -4.38
C MET A 261 -10.50 -3.27 -4.97
N ASN A 262 -9.77 -4.34 -5.25
CA ASN A 262 -10.37 -5.55 -5.82
C ASN A 262 -11.21 -6.35 -4.82
N LEU A 263 -10.82 -6.39 -3.55
CA LEU A 263 -11.52 -7.15 -2.51
C LEU A 263 -12.67 -6.36 -1.87
N ASP A 264 -12.59 -5.04 -1.79
CA ASP A 264 -13.61 -4.20 -1.16
C ASP A 264 -14.57 -3.55 -2.16
N MET A 265 -14.05 -2.87 -3.19
CA MET A 265 -14.90 -2.04 -4.07
C MET A 265 -15.62 -2.81 -5.18
N ARG A 266 -15.19 -4.06 -5.49
CA ARG A 266 -15.81 -4.88 -6.55
C ARG A 266 -16.82 -5.91 -6.04
N ARG A 267 -17.44 -5.64 -4.90
CA ARG A 267 -18.42 -6.56 -4.29
C ARG A 267 -19.62 -6.89 -5.18
N PRO A 268 -20.19 -5.94 -5.95
CA PRO A 268 -21.29 -6.27 -6.88
C PRO A 268 -20.90 -7.28 -7.94
N GLU A 269 -19.73 -7.12 -8.58
CA GLU A 269 -19.22 -8.03 -9.60
C GLU A 269 -18.85 -9.40 -9.00
N ILE A 270 -18.23 -9.39 -7.82
CA ILE A 270 -17.88 -10.62 -7.09
C ILE A 270 -19.16 -11.37 -6.71
N LYS A 271 -20.15 -10.73 -6.10
CA LYS A 271 -21.44 -11.32 -5.74
C LYS A 271 -22.10 -11.98 -6.95
N LYS A 272 -22.09 -11.32 -8.11
CA LYS A 272 -22.62 -11.87 -9.35
C LYS A 272 -21.83 -13.11 -9.82
N GLN A 273 -20.50 -13.08 -9.67
CA GLN A 273 -19.61 -14.14 -10.14
C GLN A 273 -19.67 -15.41 -9.31
N ILE A 274 -19.75 -15.30 -7.98
CA ILE A 274 -19.73 -16.45 -7.07
C ILE A 274 -21.13 -16.80 -6.52
N ASN A 275 -22.15 -16.01 -6.85
CA ASN A 275 -23.54 -16.16 -6.36
C ASN A 275 -23.65 -16.18 -4.82
N LYS A 276 -22.78 -15.47 -4.13
CA LYS A 276 -22.76 -15.31 -2.67
C LYS A 276 -22.57 -13.85 -2.28
N ASP A 277 -23.21 -13.43 -1.17
CA ASP A 277 -23.04 -12.11 -0.59
C ASP A 277 -22.14 -12.22 0.66
N ILE A 278 -20.86 -11.80 0.51
CA ILE A 278 -19.88 -11.88 1.58
C ILE A 278 -19.64 -10.49 2.12
N ASN A 279 -20.01 -10.25 3.38
CA ASN A 279 -19.96 -8.94 4.03
C ASN A 279 -18.81 -8.83 5.06
N ILE A 280 -17.62 -9.32 4.69
CA ILE A 280 -16.41 -9.18 5.49
C ILE A 280 -15.73 -7.88 5.10
N PRO A 281 -15.48 -6.91 6.00
CA PRO A 281 -14.74 -5.69 5.68
C PRO A 281 -13.27 -5.98 5.36
N VAL A 282 -12.71 -5.17 4.46
CA VAL A 282 -11.29 -5.23 4.10
C VAL A 282 -10.60 -3.97 4.61
N LEU A 283 -9.60 -4.12 5.47
CA LEU A 283 -8.89 -3.03 6.12
C LEU A 283 -7.46 -2.94 5.64
N PHE A 284 -6.91 -1.74 5.62
CA PHE A 284 -5.45 -1.60 5.53
C PHE A 284 -4.79 -1.93 6.88
N ILE A 285 -3.61 -2.51 6.81
CA ILE A 285 -2.81 -2.88 8.00
C ILE A 285 -2.63 -1.70 8.97
N THR A 286 -2.44 -0.49 8.45
CA THR A 286 -2.28 0.73 9.26
C THR A 286 -3.59 1.20 9.90
N GLN A 287 -4.74 0.94 9.29
CA GLN A 287 -6.04 1.21 9.89
C GLN A 287 -6.27 0.30 11.10
N ALA A 288 -6.06 -1.00 10.92
CA ALA A 288 -6.21 -1.97 11.99
C ALA A 288 -5.25 -1.67 13.16
N LEU A 289 -3.98 -1.40 12.86
CA LEU A 289 -2.99 -1.01 13.87
C LEU A 289 -3.37 0.32 14.55
N GLY A 290 -3.79 1.32 13.77
CA GLY A 290 -4.20 2.64 14.29
C GLY A 290 -5.38 2.56 15.24
N LEU A 291 -6.38 1.71 14.98
CA LEU A 291 -7.50 1.45 15.91
C LEU A 291 -6.99 0.92 17.25
N SER A 292 -6.04 -0.01 17.25
CA SER A 292 -5.46 -0.54 18.48
C SER A 292 -4.64 0.51 19.25
N MET A 293 -4.07 1.49 18.53
CA MET A 293 -3.36 2.63 19.12
C MET A 293 -4.30 3.75 19.58
N GLY A 294 -5.63 3.56 19.50
CA GLY A 294 -6.63 4.53 19.94
C GLY A 294 -6.80 5.73 19.00
N ILE A 295 -6.34 5.62 17.76
CA ILE A 295 -6.60 6.65 16.73
C ILE A 295 -8.07 6.55 16.31
N SER A 296 -8.74 7.69 16.16
CA SER A 296 -10.18 7.70 15.85
C SER A 296 -10.47 7.08 14.47
N ALA A 297 -11.61 6.40 14.37
CA ALA A 297 -12.06 5.78 13.12
C ALA A 297 -12.15 6.78 11.95
N ASP A 298 -12.57 8.02 12.22
CA ASP A 298 -12.64 9.08 11.20
C ASP A 298 -11.26 9.45 10.67
N ARG A 299 -10.25 9.60 11.56
CA ARG A 299 -8.88 9.91 11.15
C ARG A 299 -8.24 8.77 10.35
N LEU A 300 -8.65 7.54 10.63
CA LEU A 300 -8.22 6.35 9.89
C LEU A 300 -9.01 6.13 8.59
N GLY A 301 -10.02 6.95 8.29
CA GLY A 301 -10.85 6.84 7.09
C GLY A 301 -11.72 5.57 7.07
N MET A 302 -12.11 5.04 8.23
CA MET A 302 -12.88 3.80 8.33
C MET A 302 -14.26 3.88 7.65
N ASN A 303 -14.79 5.07 7.46
CA ASN A 303 -16.06 5.32 6.76
C ASN A 303 -15.97 5.33 5.23
N LYS A 304 -14.76 5.13 4.65
CA LYS A 304 -14.53 5.16 3.20
C LYS A 304 -14.57 3.78 2.53
N HIS A 305 -14.83 2.72 3.28
CA HIS A 305 -14.91 1.35 2.76
C HIS A 305 -16.27 1.06 2.11
N TYR A 306 -16.27 0.22 1.09
CA TYR A 306 -17.51 -0.24 0.46
C TYR A 306 -18.32 -1.14 1.41
N VAL A 307 -17.65 -2.06 2.09
CA VAL A 307 -18.27 -2.85 3.17
C VAL A 307 -18.11 -2.10 4.49
N PRO A 308 -19.23 -1.80 5.21
CA PRO A 308 -19.17 -1.09 6.47
C PRO A 308 -18.24 -1.73 7.50
N THR A 309 -17.46 -0.89 8.17
CA THR A 309 -16.44 -1.30 9.15
C THR A 309 -16.91 -1.18 10.60
N ASP A 310 -18.17 -0.80 10.84
CA ASP A 310 -18.71 -0.55 12.17
C ASP A 310 -18.53 -1.72 13.14
N LYS A 311 -18.68 -2.95 12.64
CA LYS A 311 -18.45 -4.16 13.43
C LYS A 311 -17.02 -4.25 13.95
N VAL A 312 -16.04 -3.88 13.13
CA VAL A 312 -14.63 -3.86 13.54
C VAL A 312 -14.40 -2.82 14.63
N VAL A 313 -14.95 -1.62 14.45
CA VAL A 313 -14.81 -0.51 15.41
C VAL A 313 -15.50 -0.82 16.74
N THR A 314 -16.65 -1.50 16.72
CA THR A 314 -17.40 -1.85 17.94
C THR A 314 -16.85 -3.05 18.71
N CYS A 315 -16.07 -3.93 18.06
CA CYS A 315 -15.41 -5.07 18.72
C CYS A 315 -14.14 -4.70 19.49
N ILE A 316 -13.74 -3.44 19.47
CA ILE A 316 -12.54 -2.94 20.15
C ILE A 316 -12.75 -3.00 21.68
N VAL A 317 -11.83 -3.67 22.37
CA VAL A 317 -11.80 -3.76 23.83
C VAL A 317 -10.62 -2.95 24.36
N LYS A 318 -10.85 -2.12 25.38
CA LYS A 318 -9.74 -1.40 26.03
C LYS A 318 -8.75 -2.41 26.63
N LYS A 319 -7.47 -2.16 26.43
CA LYS A 319 -6.41 -2.94 27.10
C LYS A 319 -6.53 -2.68 28.60
N GLU A 320 -6.65 -3.76 29.39
CA GLU A 320 -6.55 -3.65 30.82
C GLU A 320 -5.15 -3.15 31.20
N ALA A 321 -5.09 -2.23 32.17
CA ALA A 321 -3.86 -1.58 32.60
C ALA A 321 -2.93 -2.55 33.34
#